data_04b6e2e95ef5411010a94355fb8b8eb7
#
_entry.id   04b6e2e95ef5411010a94355fb8b8eb7
#
_cell.length_a   1.000
_cell.length_b   1.000
_cell.length_c   1.000
_cell.angle_alpha   90.00
_cell.angle_beta   90.00
_cell.angle_gamma   90.00
#
_symmetry.space_group_name_H-M   'P 1'
#
loop_
_entity.id
_entity.type
_entity.pdbx_description
1 polymer ?
#
loop_
_entity_poly.entity_id
_entity_poly.type
_entity_poly.pdbx_seq_one_letter_code
_entity_poly.pdbx_strand_id
1 'polypeptide(L)'
;ASEGRADKPQEHTGTKASKTTLSAAVKAYIEDKTLHGNWRPRTEMEIKDKLGTLIELMGDIPLHEITQSKLKVLERQFLIYPKNRSKKPKYRDRSIKDIFREGVPEEDRISPRTVENYFIQLNTFFRWCKTMYELPNWLSEILTAPKQAKKQDTRESKAPFTDEDLRKIFGCYWYSETPNAALKARD
;
A
#
# COMPACT_ATOMS: atom_id res chain seq x y z
N ALA A 1 -24.17 -33.07 -43.24
CA ALA A 1 -23.49 -31.78 -43.43
C ALA A 1 -23.80 -30.92 -42.19
N SER A 2 -22.88 -30.85 -41.24
CA SER A 2 -22.93 -29.98 -40.06
C SER A 2 -21.73 -29.07 -40.11
N GLU A 3 -22.02 -27.83 -40.48
CA GLU A 3 -21.01 -26.77 -40.53
C GLU A 3 -20.58 -26.37 -39.13
N GLY A 4 -19.29 -26.54 -38.86
CA GLY A 4 -18.63 -26.05 -37.65
C GLY A 4 -18.55 -24.55 -37.65
N ARG A 5 -19.25 -23.93 -36.71
CA ARG A 5 -19.19 -22.48 -36.43
C ARG A 5 -17.89 -22.21 -35.70
N ALA A 6 -16.90 -21.72 -36.43
CA ALA A 6 -15.66 -21.21 -35.84
C ALA A 6 -15.96 -20.01 -34.98
N ASP A 7 -15.69 -20.16 -33.69
CA ASP A 7 -15.76 -19.09 -32.70
C ASP A 7 -14.65 -18.08 -32.99
N LYS A 8 -15.01 -16.90 -33.48
CA LYS A 8 -14.06 -15.78 -33.70
C LYS A 8 -13.65 -15.24 -32.34
N PRO A 9 -12.34 -14.99 -32.09
CA PRO A 9 -11.90 -14.27 -30.93
C PRO A 9 -12.53 -12.88 -30.92
N GLN A 10 -13.27 -12.55 -29.87
CA GLN A 10 -13.77 -11.20 -29.66
C GLN A 10 -12.58 -10.26 -29.46
N GLU A 11 -12.34 -9.39 -30.43
CA GLU A 11 -11.48 -8.21 -30.27
C GLU A 11 -12.09 -7.32 -29.19
N HIS A 12 -11.54 -7.39 -28.00
CA HIS A 12 -11.88 -6.47 -26.92
C HIS A 12 -11.41 -5.06 -27.31
N THR A 13 -12.35 -4.19 -27.58
CA THR A 13 -12.17 -2.78 -27.89
C THR A 13 -11.57 -2.00 -26.70
N GLY A 14 -10.26 -2.18 -26.48
CA GLY A 14 -9.50 -1.52 -25.43
C GLY A 14 -9.13 -0.06 -25.71
N THR A 15 -10.04 0.74 -26.27
CA THR A 15 -9.70 2.09 -26.76
C THR A 15 -9.44 3.11 -25.65
N LYS A 16 -9.91 2.92 -24.43
CA LYS A 16 -9.65 3.82 -23.28
C LYS A 16 -8.36 3.48 -22.54
N ALA A 17 -8.05 2.21 -22.37
CA ALA A 17 -6.83 1.76 -21.66
C ALA A 17 -5.54 2.08 -22.43
N SER A 18 -5.58 2.13 -23.77
CA SER A 18 -4.40 2.35 -24.60
C SER A 18 -3.82 3.76 -24.54
N LYS A 19 -4.59 4.75 -24.06
CA LYS A 19 -4.18 6.16 -24.00
C LYS A 19 -3.95 6.66 -22.55
N THR A 20 -4.39 5.93 -21.55
CA THR A 20 -4.30 6.37 -20.15
C THR A 20 -2.99 5.92 -19.54
N THR A 21 -2.18 6.88 -19.04
CA THR A 21 -0.93 6.60 -18.32
C THR A 21 -1.22 6.23 -16.87
N LEU A 22 -0.24 5.61 -16.21
CA LEU A 22 -0.32 5.23 -14.80
C LEU A 22 -0.59 6.46 -13.90
N SER A 23 0.09 7.59 -14.16
CA SER A 23 -0.12 8.82 -13.40
C SER A 23 -1.53 9.40 -13.59
N ALA A 24 -2.06 9.37 -14.81
CA ALA A 24 -3.41 9.80 -15.08
C ALA A 24 -4.46 8.92 -14.37
N ALA A 25 -4.24 7.61 -14.36
CA ALA A 25 -5.10 6.68 -13.64
C ALA A 25 -5.05 6.88 -12.12
N VAL A 26 -3.86 7.12 -11.56
CA VAL A 26 -3.69 7.43 -10.13
C VAL A 26 -4.45 8.70 -9.77
N LYS A 27 -4.34 9.76 -10.59
CA LYS A 27 -5.08 11.00 -10.36
C LYS A 27 -6.59 10.76 -10.35
N ALA A 28 -7.11 10.07 -11.36
CA ALA A 28 -8.53 9.75 -11.46
C ALA A 28 -9.03 8.89 -10.29
N TYR A 29 -8.21 7.93 -9.82
CA TYR A 29 -8.54 7.11 -8.66
C TYR A 29 -8.65 7.94 -7.38
N ILE A 30 -7.71 8.86 -7.14
CA ILE A 30 -7.72 9.74 -5.97
C ILE A 30 -8.95 10.65 -6.01
N GLU A 31 -9.24 11.27 -7.18
CA GLU A 31 -10.42 12.11 -7.37
C GLU A 31 -11.72 11.34 -7.10
N ASP A 32 -11.88 10.14 -7.65
CA ASP A 32 -13.03 9.26 -7.42
C ASP A 32 -13.25 8.97 -5.93
N LYS A 33 -12.19 8.58 -5.22
CA LYS A 33 -12.27 8.24 -3.79
C LYS A 33 -12.51 9.46 -2.89
N THR A 34 -11.99 10.62 -3.26
CA THR A 34 -12.20 11.87 -2.53
C THR A 34 -13.63 12.37 -2.71
N LEU A 35 -14.17 12.34 -3.94
CA LEU A 35 -15.56 12.72 -4.23
C LEU A 35 -16.57 11.89 -3.44
N HIS A 36 -16.33 10.60 -3.27
CA HIS A 36 -17.19 9.72 -2.48
C HIS A 36 -16.97 9.81 -0.97
N GLY A 37 -16.08 10.69 -0.48
CA GLY A 37 -15.80 10.87 0.93
C GLY A 37 -15.21 9.63 1.63
N ASN A 38 -14.58 8.73 0.87
CA ASN A 38 -14.13 7.42 1.36
C ASN A 38 -12.90 7.49 2.25
N TRP A 39 -12.17 8.63 2.24
CA TRP A 39 -10.93 8.76 2.98
C TRP A 39 -10.90 9.96 3.93
N ARG A 40 -10.28 9.75 5.07
CA ARG A 40 -9.83 10.85 5.93
C ARG A 40 -8.59 11.50 5.29
N PRO A 41 -8.33 12.81 5.51
CA PRO A 41 -7.19 13.51 4.91
C PRO A 41 -5.83 12.80 5.08
N ARG A 42 -5.59 12.22 6.25
CA ARG A 42 -4.37 11.45 6.53
C ARG A 42 -4.28 10.18 5.67
N THR A 43 -5.38 9.46 5.53
CA THR A 43 -5.45 8.24 4.70
C THR A 43 -5.20 8.58 3.22
N GLU A 44 -5.78 9.67 2.73
CA GLU A 44 -5.55 10.15 1.37
C GLU A 44 -4.07 10.44 1.11
N MET A 45 -3.39 11.14 2.03
CA MET A 45 -1.96 11.42 1.93
C MET A 45 -1.13 10.13 1.89
N GLU A 46 -1.40 9.19 2.80
CA GLU A 46 -0.70 7.90 2.84
C GLU A 46 -0.88 7.08 1.55
N ILE A 47 -2.07 7.13 0.92
CA ILE A 47 -2.34 6.44 -0.33
C ILE A 47 -1.65 7.15 -1.50
N LYS A 48 -1.69 8.49 -1.54
CA LYS A 48 -0.94 9.28 -2.53
C LYS A 48 0.55 8.95 -2.50
N ASP A 49 1.17 8.85 -1.34
CA ASP A 49 2.58 8.49 -1.18
C ASP A 49 2.87 7.07 -1.72
N LYS A 50 1.99 6.11 -1.42
CA LYS A 50 2.14 4.74 -1.90
C LYS A 50 1.99 4.63 -3.43
N LEU A 51 1.01 5.33 -4.00
CA LEU A 51 0.81 5.36 -5.45
C LEU A 51 1.92 6.18 -6.15
N GLY A 52 2.45 7.21 -5.51
CA GLY A 52 3.65 7.91 -5.96
C GLY A 52 4.87 6.98 -6.06
N THR A 53 5.05 6.12 -5.05
CA THR A 53 6.10 5.08 -5.07
C THR A 53 5.90 4.09 -6.23
N LEU A 54 4.66 3.71 -6.54
CA LEU A 54 4.35 2.87 -7.70
C LEU A 54 4.82 3.51 -9.01
N ILE A 55 4.48 4.80 -9.21
CA ILE A 55 4.89 5.55 -10.41
C ILE A 55 6.42 5.69 -10.46
N GLU A 56 7.07 5.92 -9.34
CA GLU A 56 8.54 6.01 -9.28
C GLU A 56 9.23 4.71 -9.70
N LEU A 57 8.69 3.55 -9.27
CA LEU A 57 9.27 2.24 -9.55
C LEU A 57 8.97 1.75 -10.96
N MET A 58 7.75 1.94 -11.46
CA MET A 58 7.34 1.46 -12.78
C MET A 58 7.59 2.47 -13.91
N GLY A 59 7.73 3.75 -13.59
CA GLY A 59 7.63 4.85 -14.54
C GLY A 59 6.19 5.18 -14.90
N ASP A 60 6.01 6.31 -15.58
CA ASP A 60 4.68 6.71 -16.08
C ASP A 60 4.38 6.04 -17.42
N ILE A 61 4.04 4.77 -17.36
CA ILE A 61 3.74 3.95 -18.54
C ILE A 61 2.23 3.88 -18.80
N PRO A 62 1.81 3.66 -20.05
CA PRO A 62 0.40 3.38 -20.37
C PRO A 62 -0.10 2.13 -19.65
N LEU A 63 -1.36 2.14 -19.20
CA LEU A 63 -1.94 1.01 -18.44
C LEU A 63 -1.89 -0.32 -19.20
N HIS A 64 -2.05 -0.31 -20.53
CA HIS A 64 -2.00 -1.52 -21.34
C HIS A 64 -0.59 -2.13 -21.44
N GLU A 65 0.46 -1.38 -21.12
CA GLU A 65 1.82 -1.87 -21.05
C GLU A 65 2.17 -2.54 -19.72
N ILE A 66 1.28 -2.50 -18.74
CA ILE A 66 1.46 -3.21 -17.49
C ILE A 66 1.30 -4.69 -17.78
N THR A 67 2.40 -5.44 -17.66
CA THR A 67 2.44 -6.90 -17.86
C THR A 67 2.71 -7.61 -16.54
N GLN A 68 2.43 -8.92 -16.51
CA GLN A 68 2.76 -9.74 -15.34
C GLN A 68 4.25 -9.69 -15.02
N SER A 69 5.12 -9.67 -16.03
CA SER A 69 6.57 -9.58 -15.85
C SER A 69 6.96 -8.25 -15.16
N LYS A 70 6.38 -7.13 -15.59
CA LYS A 70 6.63 -5.82 -14.95
C LYS A 70 6.17 -5.82 -13.49
N LEU A 71 5.03 -6.44 -13.18
CA LEU A 71 4.54 -6.54 -11.79
C LEU A 71 5.41 -7.48 -10.93
N LYS A 72 5.97 -8.54 -11.49
CA LYS A 72 6.95 -9.39 -10.80
C LYS A 72 8.26 -8.65 -10.51
N VAL A 73 8.70 -7.78 -11.42
CA VAL A 73 9.85 -6.89 -11.16
C VAL A 73 9.51 -5.91 -10.03
N LEU A 74 8.35 -5.27 -10.07
CA LEU A 74 7.86 -4.38 -9.03
C LEU A 74 7.82 -5.06 -7.65
N GLU A 75 7.32 -6.29 -7.58
CA GLU A 75 7.27 -7.10 -6.36
C GLU A 75 8.68 -7.26 -5.76
N ARG A 76 9.68 -7.62 -6.59
CA ARG A 76 11.08 -7.74 -6.16
C ARG A 76 11.67 -6.41 -5.68
N GLN A 77 11.34 -5.30 -6.36
CA GLN A 77 11.80 -3.98 -5.98
C GLN A 77 11.27 -3.55 -4.60
N PHE A 78 10.02 -3.90 -4.27
CA PHE A 78 9.49 -3.64 -2.93
C PHE A 78 10.20 -4.43 -1.83
N LEU A 79 10.68 -5.65 -2.10
CA LEU A 79 11.43 -6.45 -1.11
C LEU A 79 12.76 -5.82 -0.71
N ILE A 80 13.34 -4.99 -1.59
CA ILE A 80 14.60 -4.30 -1.34
C ILE A 80 14.43 -2.77 -1.20
N TYR A 81 13.17 -2.29 -1.07
CA TYR A 81 12.90 -0.86 -0.99
C TYR A 81 13.40 -0.28 0.34
N PRO A 82 14.10 0.89 0.32
CA PRO A 82 14.66 1.48 1.54
C PRO A 82 13.58 2.07 2.45
N LYS A 83 13.65 1.76 3.74
CA LYS A 83 12.77 2.35 4.77
C LYS A 83 13.10 3.82 5.00
N ASN A 84 12.07 4.62 5.24
CA ASN A 84 12.19 6.05 5.54
C ASN A 84 13.04 6.82 4.49
N ARG A 85 12.90 6.46 3.20
CA ARG A 85 13.71 7.02 2.12
C ARG A 85 13.73 8.55 2.11
N SER A 86 12.56 9.18 2.24
CA SER A 86 12.43 10.64 2.25
C SER A 86 13.08 11.33 3.45
N LYS A 87 13.33 10.60 4.54
CA LYS A 87 13.90 11.13 5.79
C LYS A 87 15.39 10.85 5.94
N LYS A 88 15.90 9.76 5.33
CA LYS A 88 17.30 9.37 5.44
C LYS A 88 18.17 10.13 4.44
N PRO A 89 19.20 10.92 4.86
CA PRO A 89 20.07 11.67 3.96
C PRO A 89 20.73 10.77 2.88
N LYS A 90 21.04 9.52 3.24
CA LYS A 90 21.63 8.52 2.33
C LYS A 90 20.75 8.23 1.10
N TYR A 91 19.42 8.39 1.21
CA TYR A 91 18.47 8.00 0.16
C TYR A 91 17.60 9.15 -0.36
N ARG A 92 17.42 10.23 0.41
CA ARG A 92 16.43 11.28 0.17
C ARG A 92 16.54 11.93 -1.21
N ASP A 93 17.77 12.32 -1.59
CA ASP A 93 18.00 13.14 -2.79
C ASP A 93 18.56 12.30 -3.95
N ARG A 94 18.32 10.98 -3.92
CA ARG A 94 18.88 10.03 -4.90
C ARG A 94 17.79 9.34 -5.69
N SER A 95 18.11 9.04 -6.97
CA SER A 95 17.25 8.19 -7.80
C SER A 95 17.10 6.79 -7.18
N ILE A 96 15.89 6.25 -7.20
CA ILE A 96 15.66 4.88 -6.72
C ILE A 96 16.47 3.84 -7.52
N LYS A 97 16.72 4.11 -8.81
CA LYS A 97 17.54 3.25 -9.67
C LYS A 97 18.99 3.18 -9.20
N ASP A 98 19.55 4.32 -8.77
CA ASP A 98 20.93 4.37 -8.27
C ASP A 98 21.04 3.69 -6.91
N ILE A 99 20.04 3.87 -6.04
CA ILE A 99 19.96 3.19 -4.75
C ILE A 99 19.93 1.66 -4.95
N PHE A 100 19.14 1.16 -5.90
CA PHE A 100 19.07 -0.27 -6.18
C PHE A 100 20.36 -0.81 -6.83
N ARG A 101 21.05 -0.01 -7.64
CA ARG A 101 22.34 -0.39 -8.24
C ARG A 101 23.42 -0.59 -7.19
N GLU A 102 23.45 0.26 -6.16
CA GLU A 102 24.39 0.14 -5.05
C GLU A 102 24.00 -0.96 -4.04
N GLY A 103 22.72 -1.34 -4.05
CA GLY A 103 22.16 -2.27 -3.10
C GLY A 103 21.67 -1.61 -1.82
N VAL A 104 20.60 -2.14 -1.26
CA VAL A 104 20.02 -1.69 0.02
C VAL A 104 20.33 -2.75 1.08
N PRO A 105 21.10 -2.42 2.13
CA PRO A 105 21.34 -3.32 3.25
C PRO A 105 20.03 -3.83 3.86
N GLU A 106 20.02 -5.05 4.38
CA GLU A 106 18.81 -5.68 4.90
C GLU A 106 18.16 -4.88 6.03
N GLU A 107 18.98 -4.34 6.93
CA GLU A 107 18.56 -3.48 8.03
C GLU A 107 17.92 -2.17 7.57
N ASP A 108 18.18 -1.75 6.35
CA ASP A 108 17.62 -0.53 5.75
C ASP A 108 16.37 -0.79 4.91
N ARG A 109 15.97 -2.03 4.69
CA ARG A 109 14.78 -2.35 3.89
C ARG A 109 13.51 -2.14 4.69
N ILE A 110 12.40 -1.91 3.97
CA ILE A 110 11.07 -1.91 4.58
C ILE A 110 10.74 -3.30 5.11
N SER A 111 9.97 -3.35 6.20
CA SER A 111 9.57 -4.63 6.79
C SER A 111 8.61 -5.39 5.88
N PRO A 112 8.53 -6.73 5.98
CA PRO A 112 7.55 -7.54 5.24
C PRO A 112 6.11 -7.07 5.48
N ARG A 113 5.79 -6.62 6.68
CA ARG A 113 4.47 -6.04 7.01
C ARG A 113 4.22 -4.74 6.23
N THR A 114 5.25 -3.92 6.02
CA THR A 114 5.14 -2.70 5.22
C THR A 114 4.94 -3.05 3.75
N VAL A 115 5.65 -4.04 3.22
CA VAL A 115 5.46 -4.55 1.85
C VAL A 115 4.02 -5.03 1.66
N GLU A 116 3.49 -5.82 2.59
CA GLU A 116 2.11 -6.28 2.58
C GLU A 116 1.12 -5.12 2.50
N ASN A 117 1.32 -4.08 3.33
CA ASN A 117 0.48 -2.88 3.31
C ASN A 117 0.53 -2.12 1.97
N TYR A 118 1.69 -2.06 1.31
CA TYR A 118 1.80 -1.54 -0.05
C TYR A 118 0.96 -2.37 -1.02
N PHE A 119 1.14 -3.68 -1.02
CA PHE A 119 0.46 -4.58 -1.96
C PHE A 119 -1.05 -4.59 -1.80
N ILE A 120 -1.57 -4.50 -0.58
CA ILE A 120 -3.02 -4.35 -0.33
C ILE A 120 -3.55 -3.10 -1.04
N GLN A 121 -2.85 -1.96 -0.91
CA GLN A 121 -3.29 -0.71 -1.53
C GLN A 121 -3.13 -0.72 -3.06
N LEU A 122 -2.02 -1.26 -3.56
CA LEU A 122 -1.79 -1.37 -5.00
C LEU A 122 -2.78 -2.33 -5.67
N ASN A 123 -3.08 -3.48 -5.06
CA ASN A 123 -4.11 -4.40 -5.57
C ASN A 123 -5.50 -3.74 -5.55
N THR A 124 -5.82 -2.92 -4.55
CA THR A 124 -7.07 -2.16 -4.51
C THR A 124 -7.15 -1.15 -5.65
N PHE A 125 -6.06 -0.43 -5.91
CA PHE A 125 -5.95 0.48 -7.06
C PHE A 125 -6.07 -0.26 -8.39
N PHE A 126 -5.36 -1.36 -8.59
CA PHE A 126 -5.44 -2.15 -9.83
C PHE A 126 -6.82 -2.78 -10.04
N ARG A 127 -7.52 -3.18 -8.97
CA ARG A 127 -8.91 -3.63 -9.05
C ARG A 127 -9.84 -2.53 -9.54
N TRP A 128 -9.67 -1.31 -9.05
CA TRP A 128 -10.39 -0.15 -9.54
C TRP A 128 -10.05 0.15 -11.02
N CYS A 129 -8.77 0.15 -11.40
CA CYS A 129 -8.35 0.33 -12.79
C CYS A 129 -8.96 -0.71 -13.72
N LYS A 130 -9.00 -1.98 -13.29
CA LYS A 130 -9.63 -3.06 -14.06
C LYS A 130 -11.09 -2.72 -14.40
N THR A 131 -11.85 -2.22 -13.43
CA THR A 131 -13.26 -1.87 -13.62
C THR A 131 -13.42 -0.63 -14.52
N MET A 132 -12.58 0.40 -14.32
CA MET A 132 -12.70 1.67 -15.03
C MET A 132 -12.17 1.64 -16.47
N TYR A 133 -11.17 0.80 -16.75
CA TYR A 133 -10.45 0.77 -18.02
C TYR A 133 -10.53 -0.58 -18.73
N GLU A 134 -11.38 -1.49 -18.25
CA GLU A 134 -11.59 -2.83 -18.84
C GLU A 134 -10.28 -3.64 -18.99
N LEU A 135 -9.40 -3.56 -17.99
CA LEU A 135 -8.13 -4.24 -17.99
C LEU A 135 -8.25 -5.74 -17.67
N PRO A 136 -7.26 -6.56 -18.04
CA PRO A 136 -7.30 -8.01 -17.81
C PRO A 136 -7.51 -8.40 -16.34
N ASN A 137 -8.21 -9.50 -16.10
CA ASN A 137 -8.57 -9.98 -14.76
C ASN A 137 -7.36 -10.26 -13.86
N TRP A 138 -6.23 -10.71 -14.40
CA TRP A 138 -5.02 -11.02 -13.65
C TRP A 138 -4.40 -9.80 -12.95
N LEU A 139 -4.72 -8.58 -13.37
CA LEU A 139 -4.10 -7.36 -12.84
C LEU A 139 -4.38 -7.11 -11.36
N SER A 140 -5.50 -7.59 -10.85
CA SER A 140 -5.98 -7.25 -9.49
C SER A 140 -5.47 -8.14 -8.36
N GLU A 141 -4.72 -9.23 -8.64
CA GLU A 141 -4.37 -10.24 -7.62
C GLU A 141 -2.92 -10.71 -7.70
N ILE A 142 -2.09 -9.99 -8.46
CA ILE A 142 -0.74 -10.47 -8.79
C ILE A 142 0.30 -10.14 -7.73
N LEU A 143 0.10 -9.05 -6.98
CA LEU A 143 1.06 -8.64 -5.96
C LEU A 143 0.80 -9.43 -4.67
N THR A 144 1.67 -10.40 -4.41
CA THR A 144 1.57 -11.26 -3.23
C THR A 144 2.74 -10.98 -2.30
N ALA A 145 2.45 -10.56 -1.07
CA ALA A 145 3.49 -10.39 -0.07
C ALA A 145 4.13 -11.75 0.26
N PRO A 146 5.46 -11.76 0.52
CA PRO A 146 6.11 -12.98 0.98
C PRO A 146 5.43 -13.48 2.23
N LYS A 147 5.11 -14.77 2.28
CA LYS A 147 4.58 -15.40 3.49
C LYS A 147 5.59 -15.17 4.60
N GLN A 148 5.20 -14.37 5.58
CA GLN A 148 6.01 -14.27 6.80
C GLN A 148 6.01 -15.66 7.44
N ALA A 149 7.20 -16.20 7.74
CA ALA A 149 7.29 -17.29 8.71
C ALA A 149 6.47 -16.84 9.92
N LYS A 150 5.51 -17.68 10.36
CA LYS A 150 4.66 -17.36 11.51
C LYS A 150 5.57 -16.85 12.62
N LYS A 151 5.61 -15.52 12.83
CA LYS A 151 6.21 -15.02 14.06
C LYS A 151 5.45 -15.71 15.18
N GLN A 152 6.18 -16.33 16.08
CA GLN A 152 5.66 -16.73 17.38
C GLN A 152 4.67 -15.67 17.85
N ASP A 153 3.53 -16.14 18.30
CA ASP A 153 2.37 -15.31 18.60
C ASP A 153 2.79 -14.06 19.37
N THR A 154 2.58 -12.87 18.80
CA THR A 154 2.97 -11.61 19.43
C THR A 154 2.23 -11.38 20.75
N ARG A 155 1.29 -12.26 21.12
CA ARG A 155 0.65 -12.31 22.42
C ARG A 155 1.63 -12.72 23.51
N GLU A 156 2.64 -13.58 23.22
CA GLU A 156 3.70 -13.93 24.17
C GLU A 156 4.73 -12.81 24.39
N SER A 157 4.85 -11.85 23.45
CA SER A 157 5.81 -10.75 23.56
C SER A 157 5.30 -9.53 24.35
N LYS A 158 4.03 -9.51 24.71
CA LYS A 158 3.41 -8.50 25.58
C LYS A 158 2.72 -9.23 26.71
N ALA A 159 3.48 -9.47 27.77
CA ALA A 159 2.88 -9.94 29.00
C ALA A 159 1.75 -8.96 29.41
N PRO A 160 0.59 -9.45 29.84
CA PRO A 160 -0.44 -8.58 30.41
C PRO A 160 0.17 -7.81 31.60
N PHE A 161 -0.30 -6.61 31.82
CA PHE A 161 0.09 -5.85 32.99
C PHE A 161 -0.18 -6.66 34.27
N THR A 162 0.82 -6.74 35.13
CA THR A 162 0.67 -7.36 36.44
C THR A 162 -0.15 -6.43 37.35
N ASP A 163 -0.70 -6.98 38.44
CA ASP A 163 -1.40 -6.16 39.45
C ASP A 163 -0.49 -5.05 40.02
N GLU A 164 0.82 -5.30 40.09
CA GLU A 164 1.79 -4.30 40.51
C GLU A 164 1.95 -3.19 39.47
N ASP A 165 1.98 -3.52 38.17
CA ASP A 165 2.01 -2.53 37.09
C ASP A 165 0.74 -1.69 37.09
N LEU A 166 -0.42 -2.31 37.28
CA LEU A 166 -1.71 -1.61 37.38
C LEU A 166 -1.72 -0.68 38.60
N ARG A 167 -1.23 -1.11 39.74
CA ARG A 167 -1.12 -0.24 40.94
C ARG A 167 -0.20 0.95 40.67
N LYS A 168 0.94 0.75 39.99
CA LYS A 168 1.85 1.85 39.62
C LYS A 168 1.19 2.82 38.64
N ILE A 169 0.47 2.31 37.63
CA ILE A 169 -0.22 3.13 36.62
C ILE A 169 -1.34 3.95 37.27
N PHE A 170 -2.24 3.31 38.03
CA PHE A 170 -3.39 3.95 38.62
C PHE A 170 -3.10 4.66 39.94
N GLY A 171 -2.00 4.34 40.62
CA GLY A 171 -1.49 5.02 41.82
C GLY A 171 -0.62 6.24 41.50
N CYS A 172 -0.35 6.54 40.22
CA CYS A 172 0.41 7.75 39.89
C CYS A 172 -0.40 9.03 40.09
N TYR A 173 0.29 10.14 40.28
CA TYR A 173 -0.27 11.48 40.54
C TYR A 173 -1.46 11.85 39.62
N TRP A 174 -1.35 11.55 38.34
CA TRP A 174 -2.41 11.88 37.37
C TRP A 174 -3.74 11.17 37.60
N TYR A 175 -3.76 10.05 38.29
CA TYR A 175 -4.98 9.29 38.59
C TYR A 175 -5.45 9.51 40.03
N SER A 176 -4.53 9.82 40.96
CA SER A 176 -4.83 9.99 42.40
C SER A 176 -5.16 11.43 42.77
N GLU A 177 -4.64 12.41 42.05
CA GLU A 177 -4.79 13.84 42.37
C GLU A 177 -5.63 14.66 41.38
N THR A 178 -6.22 14.05 40.34
CA THR A 178 -7.30 14.72 39.61
C THR A 178 -8.58 14.67 40.50
N PRO A 179 -8.90 15.72 41.23
CA PRO A 179 -10.13 15.71 42.00
C PRO A 179 -11.31 15.59 41.04
N ASN A 180 -12.31 14.83 41.42
CA ASN A 180 -13.66 14.85 40.87
C ASN A 180 -14.34 16.26 40.99
N ALA A 181 -13.57 17.32 41.10
CA ALA A 181 -14.02 18.69 41.18
C ALA A 181 -14.57 19.25 39.87
N ALA A 182 -14.14 18.69 38.72
CA ALA A 182 -14.64 19.14 37.40
C ALA A 182 -16.00 18.52 37.04
N LEU A 183 -16.44 17.46 37.72
CA LEU A 183 -17.73 16.81 37.45
C LEU A 183 -18.88 17.37 38.34
N LYS A 184 -18.56 18.12 39.38
CA LYS A 184 -19.58 18.73 40.27
C LYS A 184 -19.97 20.19 39.94
N ALA A 185 -19.43 20.77 38.88
CA ALA A 185 -19.73 22.13 38.44
C ALA A 185 -20.63 22.20 37.19
N ARG A 186 -21.46 21.16 36.97
CA ARG A 186 -22.46 21.11 35.86
C ARG A 186 -23.82 20.63 36.37
N ASP A 187 -24.24 21.08 37.52
CA ASP A 187 -25.64 21.09 37.93
C ASP A 187 -26.12 22.52 38.12
#